data_1191f7ab26e735aa3c5d84eed3b0f278
#
_entry.id   1191f7ab26e735aa3c5d84eed3b0f278
#
_cell.length_a   1.000
_cell.length_b   1.000
_cell.length_c   1.000
_cell.angle_alpha   90.00
_cell.angle_beta   90.00
_cell.angle_gamma   90.00
#
_symmetry.space_group_name_H-M   'P 1'
#
loop_
_entity.id
_entity.type
_entity.pdbx_description
1 polymer ?
#
loop_
_entity_poly.entity_id
_entity_poly.type
_entity_poly.pdbx_seq_one_letter_code
_entity_poly.pdbx_strand_id
1 'polypeptide(L)'
;EPYRRQRQMCIRDRNRLESMKAQYSKVEANVEKISQSLEQHQITLLKDVAMFDQMYELNLKYYKELTMYILAGKKRLEEVRSGELEELRKKAEQSGTAEDAQAYNDLVNLCNRFEKKIHDLELTRMVSVQMGPQTRLLQNNDTLMIEKIQSSLVNTIPLWKSQMVLALGLEHSRQATAAQSAVTEMTNELLKKNAD
;
A
#
# COMPACT_ATOMS: atom_id res chain seq x y z
N GLU A 1 28.02 -0.99 -59.62
CA GLU A 1 28.15 -0.58 -58.20
C GLU A 1 26.86 0.02 -57.56
N PRO A 2 25.96 0.73 -58.22
CA PRO A 2 24.75 1.28 -57.59
C PRO A 2 23.82 0.20 -57.04
N TYR A 3 23.69 -0.95 -57.71
CA TYR A 3 22.83 -2.08 -57.27
C TYR A 3 23.27 -2.71 -55.97
N ARG A 4 24.55 -2.70 -55.67
CA ARG A 4 25.16 -3.23 -54.44
C ARG A 4 24.87 -2.32 -53.21
N ARG A 5 24.94 -1.01 -53.42
CA ARG A 5 24.57 -0.01 -52.37
C ARG A 5 23.08 -0.03 -52.05
N GLN A 6 22.22 -0.22 -53.05
CA GLN A 6 20.78 -0.26 -52.86
C GLN A 6 20.32 -1.54 -52.10
N ARG A 7 20.96 -2.71 -52.38
CA ARG A 7 20.73 -3.92 -51.59
C ARG A 7 21.18 -3.78 -50.15
N GLN A 8 22.31 -3.13 -49.91
CA GLN A 8 22.81 -2.91 -48.53
C GLN A 8 21.91 -1.92 -47.77
N MET A 9 21.35 -0.92 -48.44
CA MET A 9 20.43 0.04 -47.81
C MET A 9 19.10 -0.62 -47.44
N CYS A 10 18.51 -1.41 -48.33
CA CYS A 10 17.27 -2.18 -48.05
C CYS A 10 17.41 -3.20 -46.94
N ILE A 11 18.56 -3.90 -46.85
CA ILE A 11 18.84 -4.89 -45.79
C ILE A 11 19.00 -4.17 -44.44
N ARG A 12 19.69 -3.03 -44.43
CA ARG A 12 19.94 -2.22 -43.23
C ARG A 12 18.65 -1.63 -42.67
N ASP A 13 17.72 -1.16 -43.52
CA ASP A 13 16.43 -0.60 -43.10
C ASP A 13 15.48 -1.70 -42.60
N ARG A 14 15.51 -2.89 -43.21
CA ARG A 14 14.73 -4.04 -42.74
C ARG A 14 15.20 -4.51 -41.35
N ASN A 15 16.52 -4.62 -41.14
CA ASN A 15 17.08 -5.00 -39.84
C ASN A 15 16.75 -3.96 -38.77
N ARG A 16 16.70 -2.68 -39.10
CA ARG A 16 16.31 -1.60 -38.19
C ARG A 16 14.82 -1.73 -37.79
N LEU A 17 13.95 -2.02 -38.74
CA LEU A 17 12.52 -2.23 -38.46
C LEU A 17 12.29 -3.46 -37.58
N GLU A 18 12.97 -4.57 -37.86
CA GLU A 18 12.90 -5.77 -37.04
C GLU A 18 13.43 -5.53 -35.62
N SER A 19 14.52 -4.78 -35.49
CA SER A 19 15.06 -4.37 -34.20
C SER A 19 14.06 -3.49 -33.42
N MET A 20 13.44 -2.52 -34.07
CA MET A 20 12.40 -1.68 -33.46
C MET A 20 11.17 -2.51 -33.03
N LYS A 21 10.67 -3.37 -33.90
CA LYS A 21 9.54 -4.27 -33.55
C LYS A 21 9.86 -5.14 -32.34
N ALA A 22 11.09 -5.68 -32.27
CA ALA A 22 11.54 -6.46 -31.13
C ALA A 22 11.62 -5.63 -29.84
N GLN A 23 12.07 -4.37 -29.93
CA GLN A 23 12.08 -3.46 -28.77
C GLN A 23 10.66 -3.11 -28.31
N TYR A 24 9.76 -2.80 -29.25
CA TYR A 24 8.36 -2.51 -28.92
C TYR A 24 7.65 -3.71 -28.28
N SER A 25 7.87 -4.92 -28.82
CA SER A 25 7.31 -6.14 -28.20
C SER A 25 7.79 -6.36 -26.77
N LYS A 26 9.08 -6.06 -26.48
CA LYS A 26 9.59 -6.11 -25.11
C LYS A 26 8.96 -5.05 -24.20
N VAL A 27 8.79 -3.83 -24.70
CA VAL A 27 8.13 -2.74 -23.97
C VAL A 27 6.67 -3.08 -23.71
N GLU A 28 5.95 -3.58 -24.72
CA GLU A 28 4.56 -4.02 -24.57
C GLU A 28 4.42 -5.11 -23.50
N ALA A 29 5.27 -6.14 -23.54
CA ALA A 29 5.29 -7.20 -22.53
C ALA A 29 5.60 -6.67 -21.12
N ASN A 30 6.49 -5.67 -21.00
CA ASN A 30 6.78 -5.04 -19.71
C ASN A 30 5.59 -4.19 -19.21
N VAL A 31 4.93 -3.44 -20.10
CA VAL A 31 3.74 -2.66 -19.76
C VAL A 31 2.61 -3.58 -19.28
N GLU A 32 2.43 -4.73 -19.94
CA GLU A 32 1.44 -5.73 -19.53
C GLU A 32 1.74 -6.30 -18.14
N LYS A 33 3.00 -6.64 -17.85
CA LYS A 33 3.43 -7.08 -16.51
C LYS A 33 3.19 -6.02 -15.44
N ILE A 34 3.47 -4.76 -15.75
CA ILE A 34 3.21 -3.63 -14.85
C ILE A 34 1.72 -3.51 -14.60
N SER A 35 0.88 -3.60 -15.64
CA SER A 35 -0.58 -3.55 -15.52
C SER A 35 -1.10 -4.63 -14.58
N GLN A 36 -0.70 -5.88 -14.79
CA GLN A 36 -1.08 -7.01 -13.93
C GLN A 36 -0.60 -6.84 -12.48
N SER A 37 0.62 -6.33 -12.29
CA SER A 37 1.14 -6.04 -10.95
C SER A 37 0.34 -4.95 -10.25
N LEU A 38 -0.04 -3.88 -10.95
CA LEU A 38 -0.87 -2.80 -10.41
C LEU A 38 -2.27 -3.30 -10.03
N GLU A 39 -2.89 -4.16 -10.85
CA GLU A 39 -4.18 -4.79 -10.54
C GLU A 39 -4.11 -5.64 -9.26
N GLN A 40 -3.04 -6.43 -9.10
CA GLN A 40 -2.82 -7.22 -7.88
C GLN A 40 -2.64 -6.32 -6.65
N HIS A 41 -1.87 -5.25 -6.77
CA HIS A 41 -1.71 -4.29 -5.69
C HIS A 41 -3.03 -3.60 -5.33
N GLN A 42 -3.84 -3.22 -6.33
CA GLN A 42 -5.15 -2.63 -6.10
C GLN A 42 -6.08 -3.57 -5.31
N ILE A 43 -6.11 -4.86 -5.66
CA ILE A 43 -6.90 -5.87 -4.94
C ILE A 43 -6.42 -6.02 -3.50
N THR A 44 -5.10 -6.01 -3.27
CA THR A 44 -4.52 -6.09 -1.93
C THR A 44 -4.91 -4.88 -1.09
N LEU A 45 -4.72 -3.67 -1.61
CA LEU A 45 -5.07 -2.43 -0.93
C LEU A 45 -6.57 -2.33 -0.61
N LEU A 46 -7.44 -2.81 -1.49
CA LEU A 46 -8.89 -2.87 -1.21
C LEU A 46 -9.21 -3.78 -0.01
N LYS A 47 -8.50 -4.91 0.12
CA LYS A 47 -8.62 -5.80 1.29
C LYS A 47 -8.10 -5.13 2.55
N ASP A 48 -6.98 -4.42 2.45
CA ASP A 48 -6.37 -3.70 3.57
C ASP A 48 -7.30 -2.58 4.07
N VAL A 49 -7.92 -1.81 3.18
CA VAL A 49 -8.94 -0.80 3.54
C VAL A 49 -10.11 -1.42 4.30
N ALA A 50 -10.64 -2.55 3.82
CA ALA A 50 -11.72 -3.26 4.50
C ALA A 50 -11.30 -3.82 5.87
N MET A 51 -10.06 -4.33 5.96
CA MET A 51 -9.48 -4.79 7.22
C MET A 51 -9.32 -3.64 8.22
N PHE A 52 -8.85 -2.48 7.78
CA PHE A 52 -8.70 -1.30 8.63
C PHE A 52 -10.05 -0.78 9.16
N ASP A 53 -11.13 -0.88 8.40
CA ASP A 53 -12.46 -0.57 8.91
C ASP A 53 -12.85 -1.51 10.06
N GLN A 54 -12.65 -2.81 9.90
CA GLN A 54 -12.93 -3.78 10.97
C GLN A 54 -12.04 -3.54 12.19
N MET A 55 -10.76 -3.27 12.00
CA MET A 55 -9.83 -2.94 13.08
C MET A 55 -10.26 -1.69 13.85
N TYR A 56 -10.72 -0.66 13.15
CA TYR A 56 -11.20 0.57 13.77
C TYR A 56 -12.42 0.29 14.67
N GLU A 57 -13.41 -0.45 14.17
CA GLU A 57 -14.63 -0.81 14.93
C GLU A 57 -14.30 -1.68 16.14
N LEU A 58 -13.42 -2.69 15.98
CA LEU A 58 -12.96 -3.52 17.09
C LEU A 58 -12.20 -2.71 18.14
N ASN A 59 -11.34 -1.79 17.71
CA ASN A 59 -10.61 -0.91 18.61
C ASN A 59 -11.55 0.00 19.41
N LEU A 60 -12.61 0.53 18.77
CA LEU A 60 -13.60 1.35 19.44
C LEU A 60 -14.38 0.55 20.52
N LYS A 61 -14.73 -0.69 20.20
CA LYS A 61 -15.35 -1.61 21.16
C LYS A 61 -14.42 -1.90 22.32
N TYR A 62 -13.18 -2.26 22.03
CA TYR A 62 -12.15 -2.54 23.03
C TYR A 62 -11.89 -1.35 23.95
N TYR A 63 -11.81 -0.13 23.40
CA TYR A 63 -11.69 1.09 24.19
C TYR A 63 -12.84 1.27 25.19
N LYS A 64 -14.10 1.01 24.77
CA LYS A 64 -15.27 1.08 25.65
C LYS A 64 -15.20 0.03 26.75
N GLU A 65 -14.84 -1.20 26.44
CA GLU A 65 -14.70 -2.29 27.41
C GLU A 65 -13.60 -1.99 28.43
N LEU A 66 -12.43 -1.54 27.99
CA LEU A 66 -11.34 -1.11 28.89
C LEU A 66 -11.79 0.00 29.83
N THR A 67 -12.52 0.99 29.33
CA THR A 67 -13.04 2.08 30.12
C THR A 67 -13.98 1.57 31.22
N MET A 68 -14.87 0.64 30.91
CA MET A 68 -15.77 0.02 31.89
C MET A 68 -14.99 -0.76 32.96
N TYR A 69 -14.01 -1.59 32.55
CA TYR A 69 -13.19 -2.35 33.51
C TYR A 69 -12.37 -1.44 34.42
N ILE A 70 -11.79 -0.36 33.90
CA ILE A 70 -11.04 0.61 34.71
C ILE A 70 -11.93 1.28 35.72
N LEU A 71 -13.13 1.74 35.32
CA LEU A 71 -14.08 2.38 36.22
C LEU A 71 -14.59 1.43 37.32
N ALA A 72 -14.98 0.21 36.91
CA ALA A 72 -15.41 -0.81 37.87
C ALA A 72 -14.27 -1.21 38.83
N GLY A 73 -13.05 -1.37 38.30
CA GLY A 73 -11.88 -1.70 39.11
C GLY A 73 -11.53 -0.61 40.13
N LYS A 74 -11.56 0.66 39.73
CA LYS A 74 -11.32 1.80 40.63
C LYS A 74 -12.36 1.85 41.74
N LYS A 75 -13.65 1.70 41.36
CA LYS A 75 -14.73 1.69 42.34
C LYS A 75 -14.57 0.54 43.33
N ARG A 76 -14.29 -0.68 42.87
CA ARG A 76 -14.08 -1.83 43.77
C ARG A 76 -12.86 -1.63 44.68
N LEU A 77 -11.78 -1.06 44.16
CA LEU A 77 -10.59 -0.76 44.96
C LEU A 77 -10.91 0.25 46.07
N GLU A 78 -11.70 1.27 45.80
CA GLU A 78 -12.13 2.27 46.76
C GLU A 78 -13.08 1.66 47.84
N GLU A 79 -14.02 0.82 47.43
CA GLU A 79 -14.89 0.08 48.38
C GLU A 79 -14.10 -0.81 49.29
N VAL A 80 -13.11 -1.57 48.82
CA VAL A 80 -12.27 -2.44 49.61
C VAL A 80 -11.40 -1.62 50.56
N ARG A 81 -10.79 -0.52 50.09
CA ARG A 81 -9.94 0.35 50.92
C ARG A 81 -10.71 1.05 52.03
N SER A 82 -11.93 1.52 51.75
CA SER A 82 -12.78 2.22 52.74
C SER A 82 -13.55 1.29 53.68
N GLY A 83 -13.81 0.05 53.28
CA GLY A 83 -14.54 -0.95 54.06
C GLY A 83 -13.62 -2.02 54.62
N GLU A 84 -13.41 -3.10 53.87
CA GLU A 84 -12.69 -4.31 54.31
C GLU A 84 -11.30 -4.05 54.91
N LEU A 85 -10.54 -3.14 54.27
CA LEU A 85 -9.17 -2.83 54.72
C LEU A 85 -9.17 -2.06 56.06
N GLU A 86 -10.10 -1.12 56.24
CA GLU A 86 -10.26 -0.37 57.47
C GLU A 86 -10.74 -1.26 58.65
N GLU A 87 -11.63 -2.22 58.36
CA GLU A 87 -12.08 -3.21 59.35
C GLU A 87 -10.93 -4.11 59.81
N LEU A 88 -10.14 -4.65 58.87
CA LEU A 88 -8.98 -5.46 59.20
C LEU A 88 -7.88 -4.67 59.95
N ARG A 89 -7.70 -3.38 59.59
CA ARG A 89 -6.78 -2.50 60.33
C ARG A 89 -7.17 -2.36 61.81
N LYS A 90 -8.45 -2.02 62.05
CA LYS A 90 -9.00 -1.87 63.40
C LYS A 90 -8.91 -3.16 64.18
N LYS A 91 -9.20 -4.30 63.56
CA LYS A 91 -9.14 -5.63 64.16
C LYS A 91 -7.71 -5.98 64.56
N ALA A 92 -6.71 -5.72 63.68
CA ALA A 92 -5.30 -5.94 63.97
C ALA A 92 -4.79 -5.05 65.11
N GLU A 93 -5.24 -3.79 65.19
CA GLU A 93 -4.91 -2.87 66.29
C GLU A 93 -5.52 -3.28 67.61
N GLN A 94 -6.74 -3.86 67.61
CA GLN A 94 -7.43 -4.31 68.83
C GLN A 94 -6.93 -5.66 69.33
N SER A 95 -6.71 -6.64 68.46
CA SER A 95 -6.31 -7.99 68.83
C SER A 95 -4.83 -8.12 69.17
N GLY A 96 -3.99 -7.31 68.51
CA GLY A 96 -2.52 -7.36 68.65
C GLY A 96 -1.90 -8.70 68.21
N THR A 97 -2.67 -9.56 67.51
CA THR A 97 -2.21 -10.87 67.05
C THR A 97 -1.46 -10.78 65.74
N ALA A 98 -0.43 -11.63 65.58
CA ALA A 98 0.34 -11.70 64.33
C ALA A 98 -0.51 -12.16 63.14
N GLU A 99 -1.56 -12.97 63.41
CA GLU A 99 -2.46 -13.49 62.37
C GLU A 99 -3.34 -12.37 61.76
N ASP A 100 -3.92 -11.50 62.60
CA ASP A 100 -4.72 -10.36 62.10
C ASP A 100 -3.84 -9.31 61.43
N ALA A 101 -2.61 -9.07 61.90
CA ALA A 101 -1.65 -8.21 61.22
C ALA A 101 -1.23 -8.75 59.86
N GLN A 102 -1.08 -10.07 59.73
CA GLN A 102 -0.77 -10.71 58.46
C GLN A 102 -1.96 -10.58 57.45
N ALA A 103 -3.19 -10.82 57.92
CA ALA A 103 -4.38 -10.68 57.10
C ALA A 103 -4.55 -9.24 56.53
N TYR A 104 -4.28 -8.23 57.36
CA TYR A 104 -4.25 -6.84 56.93
C TYR A 104 -3.18 -6.59 55.83
N ASN A 105 -1.92 -7.07 56.09
CA ASN A 105 -0.85 -6.89 55.11
C ASN A 105 -1.10 -7.61 53.79
N ASP A 106 -1.72 -8.78 53.81
CA ASP A 106 -2.07 -9.53 52.61
C ASP A 106 -3.09 -8.78 51.80
N LEU A 107 -4.13 -8.17 52.41
CA LEU A 107 -5.10 -7.37 51.73
C LEU A 107 -4.51 -6.06 51.15
N VAL A 108 -3.60 -5.40 51.91
CA VAL A 108 -2.83 -4.24 51.40
C VAL A 108 -2.06 -4.62 50.13
N ASN A 109 -1.35 -5.73 50.15
CA ASN A 109 -0.56 -6.23 49.04
C ASN A 109 -1.44 -6.58 47.84
N LEU A 110 -2.64 -7.15 48.09
CA LEU A 110 -3.63 -7.43 47.03
C LEU A 110 -4.12 -6.13 46.42
N CYS A 111 -4.50 -5.13 47.21
CA CYS A 111 -4.93 -3.82 46.70
C CYS A 111 -3.85 -3.16 45.84
N ASN A 112 -2.60 -3.18 46.30
CA ASN A 112 -1.48 -2.59 45.56
C ASN A 112 -1.22 -3.30 44.23
N ARG A 113 -1.35 -4.63 44.17
CA ARG A 113 -1.24 -5.39 42.93
C ARG A 113 -2.42 -5.10 41.97
N PHE A 114 -3.62 -4.95 42.54
CA PHE A 114 -4.80 -4.62 41.76
C PHE A 114 -4.72 -3.22 41.21
N GLU A 115 -4.25 -2.23 41.96
CA GLU A 115 -4.02 -0.86 41.52
C GLU A 115 -3.04 -0.80 40.32
N LYS A 116 -1.93 -1.56 40.39
CA LYS A 116 -0.99 -1.69 39.26
C LYS A 116 -1.68 -2.24 38.02
N LYS A 117 -2.56 -3.24 38.17
CA LYS A 117 -3.33 -3.78 37.05
C LYS A 117 -4.30 -2.75 36.44
N ILE A 118 -4.95 -1.93 37.25
CA ILE A 118 -5.79 -0.82 36.76
C ILE A 118 -4.93 0.16 35.98
N HIS A 119 -3.74 0.50 36.48
CA HIS A 119 -2.81 1.38 35.76
C HIS A 119 -2.34 0.79 34.42
N ASP A 120 -2.03 -0.50 34.36
CA ASP A 120 -1.69 -1.20 33.09
C ASP A 120 -2.87 -1.12 32.09
N LEU A 121 -4.12 -1.25 32.55
CA LEU A 121 -5.30 -1.09 31.72
C LEU A 121 -5.47 0.36 31.23
N GLU A 122 -5.15 1.36 32.06
CA GLU A 122 -5.17 2.77 31.64
C GLU A 122 -4.15 3.05 30.54
N LEU A 123 -2.93 2.51 30.66
CA LEU A 123 -1.92 2.61 29.59
C LEU A 123 -2.39 1.93 28.31
N THR A 124 -2.98 0.74 28.41
CA THR A 124 -3.54 0.02 27.26
C THR A 124 -4.67 0.83 26.59
N ARG A 125 -5.54 1.45 27.39
CA ARG A 125 -6.60 2.36 26.87
C ARG A 125 -6.01 3.56 26.13
N MET A 126 -4.91 4.13 26.65
CA MET A 126 -4.22 5.25 25.97
C MET A 126 -3.67 4.82 24.61
N VAL A 127 -3.09 3.64 24.50
CA VAL A 127 -2.66 3.05 23.21
C VAL A 127 -3.87 2.89 22.27
N SER A 128 -4.99 2.36 22.78
CA SER A 128 -6.22 2.20 21.99
C SER A 128 -6.73 3.54 21.43
N VAL A 129 -6.65 4.63 22.18
CA VAL A 129 -7.01 5.98 21.68
C VAL A 129 -6.11 6.41 20.52
N GLN A 130 -4.82 6.09 20.59
CA GLN A 130 -3.86 6.45 19.53
C GLN A 130 -4.04 5.60 18.27
N MET A 131 -4.45 4.34 18.40
CA MET A 131 -4.66 3.44 17.27
C MET A 131 -5.77 3.90 16.32
N GLY A 132 -6.83 4.54 16.82
CA GLY A 132 -7.94 5.01 16.00
C GLY A 132 -7.49 5.94 14.85
N PRO A 133 -6.88 7.10 15.15
CA PRO A 133 -6.36 8.00 14.13
C PRO A 133 -5.30 7.38 13.22
N GLN A 134 -4.43 6.51 13.76
CA GLN A 134 -3.39 5.82 12.97
C GLN A 134 -4.02 4.88 11.94
N THR A 135 -5.02 4.09 12.34
CA THR A 135 -5.74 3.20 11.43
C THR A 135 -6.43 3.98 10.30
N ARG A 136 -7.06 5.12 10.63
CA ARG A 136 -7.69 6.00 9.63
C ARG A 136 -6.68 6.64 8.69
N LEU A 137 -5.49 7.00 9.18
CA LEU A 137 -4.42 7.54 8.34
C LEU A 137 -3.94 6.50 7.31
N LEU A 138 -3.71 5.26 7.74
CA LEU A 138 -3.33 4.17 6.85
C LEU A 138 -4.41 3.90 5.80
N GLN A 139 -5.67 3.80 6.23
CA GLN A 139 -6.81 3.60 5.34
C GLN A 139 -6.91 4.71 4.26
N ASN A 140 -6.74 5.98 4.64
CA ASN A 140 -6.76 7.09 3.71
C ASN A 140 -5.60 7.02 2.70
N ASN A 141 -4.40 6.65 3.16
CA ASN A 141 -3.25 6.48 2.29
C ASN A 141 -3.47 5.37 1.26
N ASP A 142 -4.03 4.23 1.69
CA ASP A 142 -4.33 3.11 0.80
C ASP A 142 -5.43 3.47 -0.20
N THR A 143 -6.46 4.20 0.22
CA THR A 143 -7.52 4.72 -0.66
C THR A 143 -6.93 5.63 -1.75
N LEU A 144 -6.06 6.58 -1.39
CA LEU A 144 -5.38 7.45 -2.35
C LEU A 144 -4.49 6.66 -3.32
N MET A 145 -3.84 5.59 -2.85
CA MET A 145 -3.03 4.73 -3.69
C MET A 145 -3.90 3.94 -4.68
N ILE A 146 -5.05 3.42 -4.25
CA ILE A 146 -6.04 2.74 -5.10
C ILE A 146 -6.49 3.67 -6.24
N GLU A 147 -6.82 4.92 -5.92
CA GLU A 147 -7.23 5.93 -6.92
C GLU A 147 -6.12 6.21 -7.95
N LYS A 148 -4.86 6.33 -7.49
CA LYS A 148 -3.71 6.53 -8.38
C LYS A 148 -3.46 5.32 -9.27
N ILE A 149 -3.55 4.11 -8.74
CA ILE A 149 -3.43 2.87 -9.52
C ILE A 149 -4.52 2.81 -10.57
N GLN A 150 -5.77 3.06 -10.19
CA GLN A 150 -6.90 3.07 -11.11
C GLN A 150 -6.72 4.10 -12.24
N SER A 151 -6.29 5.32 -11.92
CA SER A 151 -5.97 6.33 -12.92
C SER A 151 -4.85 5.89 -13.85
N SER A 152 -3.84 5.19 -13.34
CA SER A 152 -2.75 4.65 -14.16
C SER A 152 -3.24 3.57 -15.11
N LEU A 153 -4.07 2.64 -14.63
CA LEU A 153 -4.62 1.54 -15.43
C LEU A 153 -5.57 2.03 -16.52
N VAL A 154 -6.43 3.01 -16.21
CA VAL A 154 -7.48 3.49 -17.11
C VAL A 154 -6.97 4.54 -18.11
N ASN A 155 -6.05 5.41 -17.69
CA ASN A 155 -5.62 6.56 -18.49
C ASN A 155 -4.17 6.43 -18.97
N THR A 156 -3.22 6.19 -18.07
CA THR A 156 -1.78 6.30 -18.38
C THR A 156 -1.30 5.13 -19.25
N ILE A 157 -1.66 3.91 -18.91
CA ILE A 157 -1.22 2.70 -19.66
C ILE A 157 -1.83 2.65 -21.04
N PRO A 158 -3.14 2.90 -21.26
CA PRO A 158 -3.71 2.99 -22.62
C PRO A 158 -3.10 4.09 -23.45
N LEU A 159 -2.80 5.26 -22.86
CA LEU A 159 -2.11 6.34 -23.54
C LEU A 159 -0.72 5.90 -24.03
N TRP A 160 0.06 5.22 -23.21
CA TRP A 160 1.36 4.69 -23.61
C TRP A 160 1.25 3.67 -24.73
N LYS A 161 0.29 2.73 -24.64
CA LYS A 161 0.01 1.75 -25.72
C LYS A 161 -0.33 2.47 -27.04
N SER A 162 -1.16 3.49 -26.98
CA SER A 162 -1.51 4.31 -28.15
C SER A 162 -0.30 5.05 -28.76
N GLN A 163 0.55 5.65 -27.91
CA GLN A 163 1.78 6.34 -28.36
C GLN A 163 2.77 5.38 -29.02
N MET A 164 2.90 4.16 -28.51
CA MET A 164 3.74 3.12 -29.13
C MET A 164 3.24 2.74 -30.53
N VAL A 165 1.93 2.55 -30.71
CA VAL A 165 1.34 2.25 -32.01
C VAL A 165 1.56 3.39 -33.01
N LEU A 166 1.39 4.65 -32.57
CA LEU A 166 1.66 5.83 -33.41
C LEU A 166 3.13 5.91 -33.82
N ALA A 167 4.06 5.65 -32.91
CA ALA A 167 5.49 5.65 -33.20
C ALA A 167 5.89 4.60 -34.25
N LEU A 168 5.31 3.39 -34.17
CA LEU A 168 5.48 2.35 -35.20
C LEU A 168 4.90 2.78 -36.54
N GLY A 169 3.70 3.38 -36.56
CA GLY A 169 3.08 3.90 -37.76
C GLY A 169 3.89 4.98 -38.47
N LEU A 170 4.48 5.90 -37.70
CA LEU A 170 5.37 6.94 -38.23
C LEU A 170 6.62 6.34 -38.87
N GLU A 171 7.24 5.33 -38.27
CA GLU A 171 8.41 4.67 -38.85
C GLU A 171 8.05 3.90 -40.14
N HIS A 172 6.91 3.24 -40.19
CA HIS A 172 6.44 2.63 -41.45
C HIS A 172 6.22 3.66 -42.57
N SER A 173 5.62 4.81 -42.23
CA SER A 173 5.40 5.91 -43.19
C SER A 173 6.72 6.48 -43.69
N ARG A 174 7.68 6.68 -42.81
CA ARG A 174 9.04 7.17 -43.17
C ARG A 174 9.76 6.22 -44.11
N GLN A 175 9.65 4.90 -43.88
CA GLN A 175 10.27 3.90 -44.76
C GLN A 175 9.59 3.85 -46.13
N ALA A 176 8.26 3.97 -46.20
CA ALA A 176 7.53 4.06 -47.44
C ALA A 176 7.95 5.30 -48.26
N THR A 177 8.10 6.45 -47.60
CA THR A 177 8.56 7.69 -48.26
C THR A 177 9.99 7.55 -48.76
N ALA A 178 10.88 6.95 -47.99
CA ALA A 178 12.27 6.71 -48.42
C ALA A 178 12.36 5.76 -49.62
N ALA A 179 11.54 4.69 -49.63
CA ALA A 179 11.45 3.79 -50.79
C ALA A 179 10.90 4.51 -52.03
N GLN A 180 9.87 5.34 -51.88
CA GLN A 180 9.31 6.15 -52.95
C GLN A 180 10.36 7.12 -53.54
N SER A 181 11.11 7.81 -52.68
CA SER A 181 12.18 8.72 -53.13
C SER A 181 13.26 7.99 -53.91
N ALA A 182 13.68 6.81 -53.44
CA ALA A 182 14.68 5.99 -54.15
C ALA A 182 14.19 5.54 -55.55
N VAL A 183 12.91 5.15 -55.66
CA VAL A 183 12.32 4.81 -56.99
C VAL A 183 12.26 6.01 -57.90
N THR A 184 11.86 7.20 -57.40
CA THR A 184 11.84 8.43 -58.18
C THR A 184 13.21 8.85 -58.66
N GLU A 185 14.25 8.77 -57.82
CA GLU A 185 15.61 9.08 -58.16
C GLU A 185 16.19 8.15 -59.24
N MET A 186 15.90 6.84 -59.13
CA MET A 186 16.29 5.84 -60.11
C MET A 186 15.61 6.04 -61.46
N THR A 187 14.33 6.40 -61.43
CA THR A 187 13.54 6.72 -62.64
C THR A 187 14.14 7.94 -63.34
N ASN A 188 14.48 8.99 -62.59
CA ASN A 188 15.13 10.19 -63.14
C ASN A 188 16.50 9.92 -63.71
N GLU A 189 17.32 9.05 -63.10
CA GLU A 189 18.62 8.63 -63.62
C GLU A 189 18.49 7.84 -64.95
N LEU A 190 17.48 6.93 -65.01
CA LEU A 190 17.21 6.17 -66.23
C LEU A 190 16.74 7.07 -67.36
N LEU A 191 15.88 8.05 -67.07
CA LEU A 191 15.41 9.03 -68.09
C LEU A 191 16.53 9.90 -68.60
N LYS A 192 17.47 10.33 -67.74
CA LYS A 192 18.68 11.07 -68.16
C LYS A 192 19.59 10.24 -69.03
N LYS A 193 19.81 8.96 -68.72
CA LYS A 193 20.63 8.05 -69.54
C LYS A 193 20.03 7.69 -70.90
N ASN A 194 18.72 7.80 -71.08
CA ASN A 194 18.03 7.55 -72.33
C ASN A 194 17.86 8.82 -73.17
N ALA A 195 18.22 10.00 -72.66
CA ALA A 195 18.14 11.29 -73.37
C ALA A 195 19.49 11.71 -73.95
N ASP A 196 20.57 11.02 -73.59
CA ASP A 196 21.90 11.12 -74.25
C ASP A 196 22.11 9.99 -75.26
#